data_d4b2af08504619983943f5909b8852c1
#
_entry.id   d4b2af08504619983943f5909b8852c1
#
_cell.length_a   1.000
_cell.length_b   1.000
_cell.length_c   1.000
_cell.angle_alpha   90.00
_cell.angle_beta   90.00
_cell.angle_gamma   90.00
#
_symmetry.space_group_name_H-M   'P 1'
#
loop_
_entity.id
_entity.type
_entity.pdbx_description
1 polymer ?
#
loop_
_entity_poly.entity_id
_entity_poly.type
_entity_poly.pdbx_seq_one_letter_code
_entity_poly.pdbx_strand_id
1 'polypeptide(L)'
;MSTPVAVLLDNVRSMYNVGAFFRAADGVGLEKLYLCGITAHPPKKAISKTALGAEETVSWEHDWDAVQIVERLRGSGFQIAAIETGAQAVDLFEWRPRFPVCVMFGHEVDGLRPELLEMAEVHVRIPMLGQKESLNVATAGGVVLYELLRKWRDGGR
;
A
#
# COMPACT_ATOMS: atom_id res chain seq x y z
N MET A 1 -3.71 11.93 15.27
CA MET A 1 -4.81 11.10 14.79
C MET A 1 -4.46 10.52 13.44
N SER A 2 -4.59 9.21 13.25
CA SER A 2 -4.21 8.56 11.99
C SER A 2 -5.41 8.45 11.03
N THR A 3 -5.10 8.42 9.75
CA THR A 3 -6.06 8.08 8.72
C THR A 3 -6.29 6.56 8.75
N PRO A 4 -7.52 6.07 8.67
CA PRO A 4 -7.80 4.63 8.82
C PRO A 4 -7.44 3.84 7.57
N VAL A 5 -6.18 3.91 7.22
CA VAL A 5 -5.58 3.25 6.05
C VAL A 5 -4.30 2.56 6.50
N ALA A 6 -4.14 1.31 6.11
CA ALA A 6 -2.89 0.56 6.26
C ALA A 6 -2.36 0.21 4.88
N VAL A 7 -1.06 0.01 4.78
CA VAL A 7 -0.39 -0.45 3.57
C VAL A 7 0.32 -1.76 3.86
N LEU A 8 0.22 -2.70 2.95
CA LEU A 8 1.00 -3.93 2.98
C LEU A 8 1.87 -4.00 1.73
N LEU A 9 3.17 -4.11 1.92
CA LEU A 9 4.14 -4.29 0.85
C LEU A 9 4.60 -5.74 0.87
N ASP A 10 4.30 -6.50 -0.19
CA ASP A 10 4.72 -7.89 -0.29
C ASP A 10 5.81 -8.04 -1.34
N ASN A 11 7.00 -8.41 -0.89
CA ASN A 11 8.15 -8.64 -1.76
C ASN A 11 8.56 -7.43 -2.59
N VAL A 12 8.45 -6.23 -2.04
CA VAL A 12 8.98 -5.02 -2.67
C VAL A 12 10.50 -5.02 -2.50
N ARG A 13 11.23 -5.20 -3.60
CA ARG A 13 12.69 -5.39 -3.58
C ARG A 13 13.48 -4.14 -3.27
N SER A 14 13.08 -3.03 -3.83
CA SER A 14 13.86 -1.79 -3.74
C SER A 14 13.69 -1.11 -2.39
N MET A 15 14.80 -0.94 -1.68
CA MET A 15 14.81 -0.21 -0.42
C MET A 15 14.49 1.27 -0.61
N TYR A 16 14.83 1.84 -1.77
CA TYR A 16 14.45 3.21 -2.10
C TYR A 16 12.93 3.34 -2.21
N ASN A 17 12.28 2.35 -2.82
CA ASN A 17 10.82 2.33 -2.89
C ASN A 17 10.21 2.21 -1.49
N VAL A 18 10.76 1.36 -0.64
CA VAL A 18 10.29 1.22 0.75
C VAL A 18 10.39 2.56 1.48
N GLY A 19 11.52 3.25 1.37
CA GLY A 19 11.69 4.58 1.98
C GLY A 19 10.70 5.60 1.45
N ALA A 20 10.40 5.58 0.15
CA ALA A 20 9.41 6.45 -0.45
C ALA A 20 8.00 6.16 0.09
N PHE A 21 7.68 4.88 0.35
CA PHE A 21 6.43 4.53 1.02
C PHE A 21 6.35 5.10 2.43
N PHE A 22 7.45 5.04 3.20
CA PHE A 22 7.49 5.66 4.52
C PHE A 22 7.18 7.14 4.45
N ARG A 23 7.77 7.83 3.47
CA ARG A 23 7.56 9.28 3.32
C ARG A 23 6.11 9.61 2.95
N ALA A 24 5.53 8.88 2.03
CA ALA A 24 4.12 9.07 1.66
C ALA A 24 3.20 8.71 2.83
N ALA A 25 3.53 7.64 3.57
CA ALA A 25 2.79 7.23 4.76
C ALA A 25 2.76 8.33 5.83
N ASP A 26 3.90 8.95 6.06
CA ASP A 26 3.98 10.11 6.96
C ASP A 26 3.06 11.23 6.48
N GLY A 27 3.11 11.55 5.19
CA GLY A 27 2.33 12.64 4.61
C GLY A 27 0.83 12.48 4.77
N VAL A 28 0.31 11.24 4.67
CA VAL A 28 -1.14 10.99 4.79
C VAL A 28 -1.58 10.61 6.21
N GLY A 29 -0.65 10.52 7.16
CA GLY A 29 -0.98 10.07 8.52
C GLY A 29 -1.42 8.62 8.55
N LEU A 30 -0.70 7.74 7.85
CA LEU A 30 -1.02 6.32 7.74
C LEU A 30 -1.10 5.66 9.11
N GLU A 31 -2.06 4.75 9.29
CA GLU A 31 -2.17 4.03 10.55
C GLU A 31 -0.99 3.08 10.76
N LYS A 32 -0.63 2.29 9.74
CA LYS A 32 0.49 1.36 9.86
C LYS A 32 0.96 0.85 8.50
N LEU A 33 2.26 0.59 8.40
CA LEU A 33 2.91 0.03 7.21
C LEU A 33 3.41 -1.38 7.54
N TYR A 34 2.94 -2.36 6.79
CA TYR A 34 3.34 -3.76 6.94
C TYR A 34 4.33 -4.13 5.85
N LEU A 35 5.52 -4.56 6.25
CA LEU A 35 6.62 -4.90 5.34
C LEU A 35 6.75 -6.42 5.32
N CYS A 36 6.29 -7.06 4.26
CA CYS A 36 6.15 -8.52 4.22
C CYS A 36 7.09 -9.18 3.23
N GLY A 37 7.39 -10.45 3.49
CA GLY A 37 8.29 -11.24 2.68
C GLY A 37 9.69 -10.64 2.66
N ILE A 38 10.27 -10.50 1.47
CA ILE A 38 11.62 -9.96 1.31
C ILE A 38 11.70 -8.44 1.44
N THR A 39 10.57 -7.76 1.61
CA THR A 39 10.56 -6.31 1.80
C THR A 39 11.44 -5.92 2.97
N ALA A 40 12.41 -5.07 2.75
CA ALA A 40 13.33 -4.63 3.79
C ALA A 40 12.64 -3.72 4.80
N HIS A 41 13.20 -3.66 5.99
CA HIS A 41 12.68 -2.80 7.05
C HIS A 41 13.81 -2.01 7.71
N PRO A 42 13.48 -0.90 8.40
CA PRO A 42 14.49 -0.15 9.13
C PRO A 42 15.22 -1.00 10.20
N PRO A 43 16.45 -0.68 10.57
CA PRO A 43 17.24 0.43 10.02
C PRO A 43 18.05 0.00 8.81
N LYS A 44 17.95 0.74 7.72
CA LYS A 44 18.73 0.53 6.50
C LYS A 44 19.01 1.90 5.87
N LYS A 45 20.29 2.14 5.50
CA LYS A 45 20.68 3.41 4.87
C LYS A 45 19.88 3.72 3.61
N ALA A 46 19.66 2.70 2.77
CA ALA A 46 18.95 2.88 1.51
C ALA A 46 17.48 3.26 1.74
N ILE A 47 16.87 2.80 2.82
CA ILE A 47 15.51 3.22 3.20
C ILE A 47 15.55 4.69 3.65
N SER A 48 16.50 5.04 4.51
CA SER A 48 16.60 6.38 5.06
C SER A 48 16.83 7.45 4.00
N LYS A 49 17.49 7.10 2.89
CA LYS A 49 17.78 8.05 1.80
C LYS A 49 16.51 8.62 1.16
N THR A 50 15.43 7.87 1.13
CA THR A 50 14.16 8.34 0.56
C THR A 50 13.10 8.59 1.61
N ALA A 51 13.17 7.90 2.76
CA ALA A 51 12.25 8.13 3.88
C ALA A 51 12.50 9.46 4.59
N LEU A 52 13.75 9.90 4.66
CA LEU A 52 14.17 11.18 5.25
C LEU A 52 13.62 11.39 6.67
N GLY A 53 13.72 10.35 7.50
CA GLY A 53 13.27 10.40 8.89
C GLY A 53 11.86 9.89 9.14
N ALA A 54 11.05 9.72 8.10
CA ALA A 54 9.68 9.21 8.27
C ALA A 54 9.65 7.80 8.86
N GLU A 55 10.71 7.02 8.68
CA GLU A 55 10.82 5.68 9.25
C GLU A 55 10.84 5.68 10.77
N GLU A 56 11.10 6.82 11.40
CA GLU A 56 11.11 6.95 12.85
C GLU A 56 9.75 7.32 13.43
N THR A 57 8.84 7.85 12.61
CA THR A 57 7.54 8.34 13.07
C THR A 57 6.37 7.49 12.58
N VAL A 58 6.50 6.84 11.43
CA VAL A 58 5.45 5.95 10.90
C VAL A 58 5.54 4.59 11.59
N SER A 59 4.42 4.13 12.11
CA SER A 59 4.33 2.78 12.69
C SER A 59 4.51 1.74 11.60
N TRP A 60 5.33 0.73 11.85
CA TRP A 60 5.56 -0.35 10.91
C TRP A 60 5.77 -1.68 11.63
N GLU A 61 5.62 -2.74 10.87
CA GLU A 61 5.84 -4.11 11.35
C GLU A 61 6.38 -4.92 10.18
N HIS A 62 7.31 -5.84 10.44
CA HIS A 62 7.78 -6.79 9.43
C HIS A 62 7.25 -8.18 9.75
N ASP A 63 6.80 -8.91 8.73
CA ASP A 63 6.40 -10.31 8.84
C ASP A 63 6.71 -11.01 7.52
N TRP A 64 7.33 -12.19 7.60
CA TRP A 64 7.61 -12.99 6.41
C TRP A 64 6.33 -13.49 5.73
N ASP A 65 5.25 -13.63 6.48
CA ASP A 65 3.99 -14.20 6.00
C ASP A 65 2.92 -13.13 5.83
N ALA A 66 2.79 -12.62 4.60
CA ALA A 66 1.79 -11.61 4.27
C ALA A 66 0.36 -12.13 4.44
N VAL A 67 0.13 -13.43 4.20
CA VAL A 67 -1.20 -14.03 4.35
C VAL A 67 -1.69 -13.88 5.80
N GLN A 68 -0.80 -14.14 6.77
CA GLN A 68 -1.13 -13.97 8.18
C GLN A 68 -1.54 -12.54 8.53
N ILE A 69 -0.82 -11.56 7.97
CA ILE A 69 -1.14 -10.15 8.17
C ILE A 69 -2.53 -9.83 7.59
N VAL A 70 -2.81 -10.30 6.38
CA VAL A 70 -4.11 -10.05 5.72
C VAL A 70 -5.24 -10.66 6.56
N GLU A 71 -5.08 -11.89 7.03
CA GLU A 71 -6.10 -12.55 7.86
C GLU A 71 -6.35 -11.75 9.15
N ARG A 72 -5.29 -11.28 9.79
CA ARG A 72 -5.40 -10.48 11.01
C ARG A 72 -6.14 -9.16 10.75
N LEU A 73 -5.80 -8.46 9.67
CA LEU A 73 -6.43 -7.19 9.34
C LEU A 73 -7.90 -7.37 8.94
N ARG A 74 -8.20 -8.41 8.17
CA ARG A 74 -9.59 -8.75 7.83
C ARG A 74 -10.40 -9.02 9.08
N GLY A 75 -9.83 -9.79 10.01
CA GLY A 75 -10.47 -10.09 11.30
C GLY A 75 -10.72 -8.87 12.15
N SER A 76 -9.94 -7.81 11.94
CA SER A 76 -10.11 -6.52 12.63
C SER A 76 -11.01 -5.54 11.87
N GLY A 77 -11.66 -5.97 10.80
CA GLY A 77 -12.62 -5.17 10.08
C GLY A 77 -12.09 -4.38 8.89
N PHE A 78 -10.82 -4.56 8.53
CA PHE A 78 -10.25 -3.87 7.36
C PHE A 78 -10.79 -4.45 6.06
N GLN A 79 -11.18 -3.58 5.14
CA GLN A 79 -11.33 -3.98 3.74
C GLN A 79 -9.95 -4.24 3.16
N ILE A 80 -9.78 -5.31 2.41
CA ILE A 80 -8.50 -5.66 1.77
C ILE A 80 -8.61 -5.35 0.29
N ALA A 81 -7.74 -4.47 -0.19
CA ALA A 81 -7.72 -4.03 -1.58
C ALA A 81 -6.35 -4.33 -2.21
N ALA A 82 -6.36 -4.94 -3.39
CA ALA A 82 -5.15 -5.19 -4.15
C ALA A 82 -4.99 -4.10 -5.22
N ILE A 83 -3.82 -3.49 -5.26
CA ILE A 83 -3.49 -2.51 -6.30
C ILE A 83 -2.83 -3.28 -7.45
N GLU A 84 -3.48 -3.27 -8.60
CA GLU A 84 -2.99 -4.02 -9.76
C GLU A 84 -3.38 -3.33 -11.07
N THR A 85 -2.94 -3.87 -12.20
CA THR A 85 -3.14 -3.27 -13.52
C THR A 85 -4.20 -3.97 -14.37
N GLY A 86 -4.83 -5.03 -13.86
CA GLY A 86 -5.79 -5.84 -14.63
C GLY A 86 -7.01 -5.07 -15.08
N ALA A 87 -7.55 -5.46 -16.24
CA ALA A 87 -8.72 -4.82 -16.83
C ALA A 87 -9.99 -4.98 -15.98
N GLN A 88 -10.03 -6.00 -15.14
CA GLN A 88 -11.17 -6.24 -14.25
C GLN A 88 -11.13 -5.41 -12.97
N ALA A 89 -10.03 -4.70 -12.75
CA ALA A 89 -9.89 -3.87 -11.55
C ALA A 89 -10.77 -2.62 -11.66
N VAL A 90 -11.26 -2.16 -10.50
CA VAL A 90 -12.03 -0.92 -10.40
C VAL A 90 -11.08 0.27 -10.56
N ASP A 91 -11.52 1.30 -11.27
CA ASP A 91 -10.77 2.56 -11.37
C ASP A 91 -10.66 3.21 -10.00
N LEU A 92 -9.44 3.60 -9.62
CA LEU A 92 -9.18 4.23 -8.33
C LEU A 92 -10.11 5.42 -8.05
N PHE A 93 -10.38 6.23 -9.07
CA PHE A 93 -11.18 7.44 -8.89
C PHE A 93 -12.66 7.12 -8.66
N GLU A 94 -13.13 5.97 -9.11
CA GLU A 94 -14.52 5.53 -8.92
C GLU A 94 -14.69 4.61 -7.72
N TRP A 95 -13.59 4.09 -7.18
CA TRP A 95 -13.63 3.19 -6.06
C TRP A 95 -14.19 3.87 -4.80
N ARG A 96 -15.11 3.18 -4.13
CA ARG A 96 -15.67 3.61 -2.84
C ARG A 96 -15.20 2.67 -1.75
N PRO A 97 -14.06 2.97 -1.13
CA PRO A 97 -13.52 2.08 -0.09
C PRO A 97 -14.39 2.07 1.16
N ARG A 98 -14.38 0.94 1.85
CA ARG A 98 -14.92 0.86 3.20
C ARG A 98 -13.75 1.01 4.17
N PHE A 99 -13.76 2.09 4.96
CA PHE A 99 -12.72 2.31 5.96
C PHE A 99 -13.03 1.52 7.25
N PRO A 100 -12.00 0.99 7.94
CA PRO A 100 -10.59 1.06 7.59
C PRO A 100 -10.26 0.16 6.41
N VAL A 101 -9.27 0.54 5.63
CA VAL A 101 -8.85 -0.19 4.43
C VAL A 101 -7.36 -0.47 4.45
N CYS A 102 -6.97 -1.66 4.02
CA CYS A 102 -5.58 -2.02 3.76
C CYS A 102 -5.39 -2.15 2.26
N VAL A 103 -4.45 -1.39 1.72
CA VAL A 103 -4.07 -1.50 0.31
C VAL A 103 -2.76 -2.27 0.18
N MET A 104 -2.72 -3.24 -0.71
CA MET A 104 -1.57 -4.11 -0.92
C MET A 104 -0.86 -3.77 -2.22
N PHE A 105 0.46 -3.71 -2.15
CA PHE A 105 1.34 -3.52 -3.29
C PHE A 105 2.34 -4.68 -3.36
N GLY A 106 2.69 -5.10 -4.56
CA GLY A 106 3.56 -6.25 -4.77
C GLY A 106 4.89 -5.91 -5.39
N HIS A 107 5.60 -6.95 -5.79
CA HIS A 107 6.91 -6.89 -6.43
C HIS A 107 6.86 -5.97 -7.65
N GLU A 108 7.95 -5.22 -7.85
CA GLU A 108 8.02 -4.19 -8.91
C GLU A 108 7.82 -4.73 -10.31
N VAL A 109 8.15 -6.00 -10.54
CA VAL A 109 7.99 -6.64 -11.85
C VAL A 109 6.82 -7.61 -11.86
N ASP A 110 6.75 -8.49 -10.85
CA ASP A 110 5.78 -9.60 -10.84
C ASP A 110 4.42 -9.23 -10.26
N GLY A 111 4.32 -8.09 -9.56
CA GLY A 111 3.10 -7.69 -8.89
C GLY A 111 2.80 -8.53 -7.65
N LEU A 112 1.55 -8.49 -7.23
CA LEU A 112 1.09 -9.26 -6.06
C LEU A 112 0.98 -10.74 -6.40
N ARG A 113 1.34 -11.60 -5.44
CA ARG A 113 1.20 -13.04 -5.59
C ARG A 113 -0.28 -13.44 -5.70
N PRO A 114 -0.58 -14.53 -6.45
CA PRO A 114 -1.97 -14.97 -6.64
C PRO A 114 -2.75 -15.16 -5.34
N GLU A 115 -2.13 -15.71 -4.30
CA GLU A 115 -2.82 -15.94 -3.03
C GLU A 115 -3.28 -14.63 -2.38
N LEU A 116 -2.53 -13.54 -2.52
CA LEU A 116 -2.93 -12.25 -1.99
C LEU A 116 -4.01 -11.61 -2.86
N LEU A 117 -3.93 -11.78 -4.18
CA LEU A 117 -4.97 -11.31 -5.09
C LEU A 117 -6.31 -11.96 -4.78
N GLU A 118 -6.31 -13.26 -4.47
CA GLU A 118 -7.54 -13.99 -4.11
C GLU A 118 -8.12 -13.53 -2.77
N MET A 119 -7.27 -13.10 -1.84
CA MET A 119 -7.74 -12.63 -0.53
C MET A 119 -8.33 -11.23 -0.58
N ALA A 120 -8.03 -10.46 -1.61
CA ALA A 120 -8.52 -9.10 -1.73
C ALA A 120 -10.02 -9.08 -2.05
N GLU A 121 -10.76 -8.25 -1.33
CA GLU A 121 -12.19 -8.04 -1.57
C GLU A 121 -12.40 -7.23 -2.84
N VAL A 122 -11.43 -6.39 -3.20
CA VAL A 122 -11.51 -5.52 -4.37
C VAL A 122 -10.13 -5.38 -5.00
N HIS A 123 -10.10 -5.33 -6.31
CA HIS A 123 -8.90 -5.03 -7.09
C HIS A 123 -9.06 -3.63 -7.67
N VAL A 124 -8.05 -2.80 -7.50
CA VAL A 124 -8.11 -1.38 -7.85
C VAL A 124 -6.93 -1.04 -8.75
N ARG A 125 -7.20 -0.31 -9.82
CA ARG A 125 -6.15 0.16 -10.73
C ARG A 125 -6.10 1.67 -10.77
N ILE A 126 -4.90 2.20 -11.02
CA ILE A 126 -4.72 3.61 -11.32
C ILE A 126 -4.93 3.77 -12.84
N PRO A 127 -5.81 4.68 -13.29
CA PRO A 127 -6.01 4.86 -14.72
C PRO A 127 -4.71 5.33 -15.40
N MET A 128 -4.38 4.70 -16.52
CA MET A 128 -3.20 5.01 -17.33
C MET A 128 -3.66 5.33 -18.74
N LEU A 129 -3.49 6.57 -19.17
CA LEU A 129 -4.04 7.05 -20.45
C LEU A 129 -3.00 7.07 -21.58
N GLY A 130 -1.75 6.79 -21.27
CA GLY A 130 -0.66 6.75 -22.24
C GLY A 130 -0.34 5.33 -22.68
N GLN A 131 0.93 5.11 -23.04
CA GLN A 131 1.39 3.80 -23.51
C GLN A 131 1.80 2.86 -22.38
N LYS A 132 2.25 3.39 -21.25
CA LYS A 132 2.64 2.55 -20.11
C LYS A 132 1.41 2.07 -19.36
N GLU A 133 1.50 0.85 -18.85
CA GLU A 133 0.40 0.20 -18.14
C GLU A 133 0.44 0.40 -16.63
N SER A 134 1.60 0.80 -16.10
CA SER A 134 1.78 0.97 -14.66
C SER A 134 2.76 2.07 -14.32
N LEU A 135 2.69 2.53 -13.07
CA LEU A 135 3.62 3.47 -12.48
C LEU A 135 4.67 2.70 -11.66
N ASN A 136 5.78 3.34 -11.37
CA ASN A 136 6.68 2.87 -10.32
C ASN A 136 5.87 2.61 -9.06
N VAL A 137 6.17 1.54 -8.32
CA VAL A 137 5.33 1.10 -7.21
C VAL A 137 5.21 2.16 -6.11
N ALA A 138 6.28 2.89 -5.80
CA ALA A 138 6.22 3.94 -4.78
C ALA A 138 5.43 5.15 -5.28
N THR A 139 5.52 5.47 -6.57
CA THR A 139 4.69 6.51 -7.18
C THR A 139 3.22 6.11 -7.09
N ALA A 140 2.90 4.87 -7.45
CA ALA A 140 1.55 4.32 -7.29
C ALA A 140 1.08 4.44 -5.85
N GLY A 141 1.96 4.13 -4.90
CA GLY A 141 1.66 4.26 -3.47
C GLY A 141 1.25 5.67 -3.10
N GLY A 142 2.01 6.66 -3.54
CA GLY A 142 1.68 8.08 -3.28
C GLY A 142 0.33 8.48 -3.85
N VAL A 143 0.06 8.07 -5.09
CA VAL A 143 -1.22 8.37 -5.76
C VAL A 143 -2.39 7.75 -4.99
N VAL A 144 -2.29 6.46 -4.65
CA VAL A 144 -3.35 5.75 -3.95
C VAL A 144 -3.59 6.32 -2.56
N LEU A 145 -2.51 6.56 -1.80
CA LEU A 145 -2.64 7.05 -0.43
C LEU A 145 -3.26 8.44 -0.36
N TYR A 146 -2.87 9.35 -1.24
CA TYR A 146 -3.46 10.68 -1.26
C TYR A 146 -4.90 10.68 -1.76
N GLU A 147 -5.24 9.80 -2.68
CA GLU A 147 -6.64 9.64 -3.09
C GLU A 147 -7.49 9.08 -1.95
N LEU A 148 -6.96 8.13 -1.17
CA LEU A 148 -7.65 7.61 0.00
C LEU A 148 -7.83 8.68 1.08
N LEU A 149 -6.81 9.51 1.30
CA LEU A 149 -6.92 10.63 2.23
C LEU A 149 -8.03 11.59 1.79
N ARG A 150 -8.09 11.92 0.50
CA ARG A 150 -9.13 12.78 -0.05
C ARG A 150 -10.52 12.17 0.19
N LYS A 151 -10.70 10.90 -0.15
CA LYS A 151 -11.97 10.19 0.03
C LYS A 151 -12.39 10.15 1.50
N TRP A 152 -11.45 9.91 2.40
CA TRP A 152 -11.71 9.89 3.83
C TRP A 152 -12.19 11.27 4.32
N ARG A 153 -11.50 12.32 3.90
CA ARG A 153 -11.86 13.70 4.29
C ARG A 153 -13.19 14.14 3.71
N ASP A 154 -13.54 13.68 2.52
CA ASP A 154 -14.78 14.04 1.82
C ASP A 154 -16.00 13.24 2.29
N GLY A 155 -15.90 12.49 3.38
CA GLY A 155 -17.05 11.81 3.96
C GLY A 155 -16.98 10.30 3.98
N GLY A 156 -15.80 9.75 3.72
CA GLY A 156 -15.56 8.31 3.87
C GLY A 156 -15.57 7.82 5.32
N ARG A 157 -15.82 8.72 6.24
CA ARG A 157 -15.84 8.43 7.69
C ARG A 157 -17.04 7.64 8.11
#